data_a4bbcac68c84f15c1068c8f4b3d82fef
#
_entry.id   a4bbcac68c84f15c1068c8f4b3d82fef
#
_cell.length_a   1.000
_cell.length_b   1.000
_cell.length_c   1.000
_cell.angle_alpha   90.00
_cell.angle_beta   90.00
_cell.angle_gamma   90.00
#
_symmetry.space_group_name_H-M   'P 1'
#
loop_
_entity.id
_entity.type
_entity.pdbx_description
1 polymer ?
#
loop_
_entity_poly.entity_id
_entity_poly.type
_entity_poly.pdbx_seq_one_letter_code
_entity_poly.pdbx_strand_id
1 'polypeptide(L)'
;IGVRGENTNLLGRNTIKSFKLERNYYNLFPNMSIEYSLSNNHTLQLNLNRRIDRPQYSDLNPFRFYRDQYSYDEGNPFLQPHYSNTIELTHIYKELITNSFTYTRIDNVMLYYTKQNDSTKITTATTKNMKLTNNYSYALFIQHSLKPWWDITANSVFSYIEFVGDVNSIPFKTTAFSYAPSLINTFIAPKNTKIEVTALYNSAQNIGLIQLKSRWMISLAIKKTFLKGNLDCSIGLNDLFYSYVGRTSVNFENQNWNFSATTDTRRIVVSINYNFGKIKITARETNSNEQEKDRLNH
;
A
#
# COMPACT_ATOMS: atom_id res chain seq x y z
N ILE A 1 0.28 -26.44 1.24
CA ILE A 1 -0.78 -26.28 0.23
C ILE A 1 -2.12 -26.21 0.94
N GLY A 2 -2.97 -25.26 0.53
CA GLY A 2 -4.31 -25.08 1.09
C GLY A 2 -5.29 -24.60 0.03
N VAL A 3 -6.58 -24.83 0.27
CA VAL A 3 -7.67 -24.27 -0.54
C VAL A 3 -8.74 -23.76 0.42
N ARG A 4 -9.15 -22.50 0.25
CA ARG A 4 -10.26 -21.89 0.97
C ARG A 4 -11.43 -21.68 0.01
N GLY A 5 -12.63 -22.12 0.39
CA GLY A 5 -13.87 -21.82 -0.31
C GLY A 5 -14.66 -20.73 0.41
N GLU A 6 -15.21 -19.78 -0.31
CA GLU A 6 -16.06 -18.73 0.23
C GLU A 6 -17.35 -18.61 -0.58
N ASN A 7 -18.47 -18.54 0.11
CA ASN A 7 -19.76 -18.17 -0.47
C ASN A 7 -20.14 -16.78 0.04
N THR A 8 -20.45 -15.87 -0.88
CA THR A 8 -20.81 -14.48 -0.55
C THR A 8 -22.23 -14.21 -1.02
N ASN A 9 -23.07 -13.78 -0.07
CA ASN A 9 -24.41 -13.28 -0.33
C ASN A 9 -24.46 -11.80 0.06
N LEU A 10 -24.68 -10.93 -0.91
CA LEU A 10 -24.80 -9.48 -0.72
C LEU A 10 -26.23 -9.05 -1.10
N LEU A 11 -26.90 -8.36 -0.19
CA LEU A 11 -28.18 -7.73 -0.43
C LEU A 11 -28.10 -6.24 -0.08
N GLY A 12 -28.10 -5.37 -1.09
CA GLY A 12 -28.23 -3.93 -0.94
C GLY A 12 -29.64 -3.47 -1.32
N ARG A 13 -30.26 -2.65 -0.47
CA ARG A 13 -31.56 -2.04 -0.76
C ARG A 13 -31.49 -0.54 -0.57
N ASN A 14 -31.99 0.21 -1.54
CA ASN A 14 -32.21 1.64 -1.41
C ASN A 14 -33.71 1.91 -1.50
N THR A 15 -34.30 2.33 -0.39
CA THR A 15 -35.78 2.56 -0.30
C THR A 15 -36.21 3.82 -1.03
N ILE A 16 -35.31 4.82 -1.17
CA ILE A 16 -35.65 6.09 -1.84
C ILE A 16 -35.67 5.96 -3.36
N LYS A 17 -34.67 5.24 -3.92
CA LYS A 17 -34.54 5.06 -5.39
C LYS A 17 -35.08 3.72 -5.89
N SER A 18 -35.78 2.94 -5.06
CA SER A 18 -36.29 1.59 -5.38
C SER A 18 -35.22 0.66 -6.00
N PHE A 19 -33.97 0.79 -5.53
CA PHE A 19 -32.85 0.03 -6.03
C PHE A 19 -32.63 -1.20 -5.16
N LYS A 20 -32.51 -2.37 -5.76
CA LYS A 20 -32.14 -3.63 -5.11
C LYS A 20 -30.92 -4.20 -5.80
N LEU A 21 -29.87 -4.43 -5.05
CA LEU A 21 -28.68 -5.16 -5.49
C LEU A 21 -28.65 -6.49 -4.75
N GLU A 22 -28.64 -7.57 -5.49
CA GLU A 22 -28.50 -8.93 -4.94
C GLU A 22 -27.40 -9.66 -5.69
N ARG A 23 -26.45 -10.21 -4.94
CA ARG A 23 -25.33 -10.97 -5.48
C ARG A 23 -25.08 -12.21 -4.64
N ASN A 24 -24.90 -13.31 -5.33
CA ASN A 24 -24.51 -14.57 -4.75
C ASN A 24 -23.39 -15.17 -5.61
N TYR A 25 -22.23 -15.43 -5.03
CA TYR A 25 -21.13 -16.04 -5.73
C TYR A 25 -20.26 -16.90 -4.80
N TYR A 26 -19.74 -17.97 -5.36
CA TYR A 26 -18.82 -18.90 -4.72
C TYR A 26 -17.44 -18.78 -5.35
N ASN A 27 -16.40 -18.76 -4.53
CA ASN A 27 -15.01 -18.66 -4.98
C ASN A 27 -14.09 -19.62 -4.24
N LEU A 28 -13.08 -20.11 -4.97
CA LEU A 28 -11.98 -20.91 -4.44
C LEU A 28 -10.70 -20.08 -4.44
N PHE A 29 -9.97 -20.16 -3.33
CA PHE A 29 -8.71 -19.47 -3.10
C PHE A 29 -7.62 -20.47 -2.78
N PRO A 30 -6.96 -21.05 -3.79
CA PRO A 30 -5.80 -21.90 -3.58
C PRO A 30 -4.62 -21.09 -3.08
N ASN A 31 -3.83 -21.68 -2.21
CA ASN A 31 -2.54 -21.17 -1.77
C ASN A 31 -1.52 -22.31 -1.69
N MET A 32 -0.27 -21.96 -1.97
CA MET A 32 0.86 -22.88 -1.84
C MET A 32 2.07 -22.10 -1.37
N SER A 33 2.78 -22.66 -0.41
CA SER A 33 4.09 -22.16 0.02
C SER A 33 5.05 -23.34 0.07
N ILE A 34 6.20 -23.18 -0.57
CA ILE A 34 7.30 -24.14 -0.56
C ILE A 34 8.53 -23.39 -0.12
N GLU A 35 9.22 -23.93 0.87
CA GLU A 35 10.52 -23.46 1.30
C GLU A 35 11.55 -24.56 1.08
N TYR A 36 12.70 -24.20 0.54
CA TYR A 36 13.79 -25.10 0.27
C TYR A 36 15.15 -24.48 0.67
N SER A 37 15.82 -25.10 1.62
CA SER A 37 17.17 -24.70 2.03
C SER A 37 18.20 -25.31 1.06
N LEU A 38 18.73 -24.47 0.16
CA LEU A 38 19.79 -24.85 -0.77
C LEU A 38 21.11 -25.18 -0.03
N SER A 39 21.36 -24.46 1.07
CA SER A 39 22.50 -24.64 1.96
C SER A 39 22.21 -23.94 3.29
N ASN A 40 23.15 -24.03 4.26
CA ASN A 40 23.03 -23.31 5.53
C ASN A 40 22.92 -21.78 5.41
N ASN A 41 23.23 -21.24 4.21
CA ASN A 41 23.28 -19.81 3.96
C ASN A 41 22.24 -19.35 2.94
N HIS A 42 21.58 -20.24 2.24
CA HIS A 42 20.69 -19.91 1.12
C HIS A 42 19.35 -20.62 1.26
N THR A 43 18.27 -19.88 1.35
CA THR A 43 16.91 -20.39 1.37
C THR A 43 16.13 -19.81 0.19
N LEU A 44 15.38 -20.66 -0.50
CA LEU A 44 14.40 -20.29 -1.53
C LEU A 44 13.00 -20.51 -1.00
N GLN A 45 12.10 -19.56 -1.27
CA GLN A 45 10.68 -19.69 -0.96
C GLN A 45 9.87 -19.39 -2.22
N LEU A 46 8.92 -20.27 -2.54
CA LEU A 46 7.95 -20.06 -3.62
C LEU A 46 6.57 -19.97 -3.01
N ASN A 47 5.89 -18.85 -3.23
CA ASN A 47 4.54 -18.60 -2.78
C ASN A 47 3.61 -18.40 -3.97
N LEU A 48 2.49 -19.10 -3.96
CA LEU A 48 1.40 -18.93 -4.92
C LEU A 48 0.12 -18.65 -4.13
N ASN A 49 -0.61 -17.61 -4.48
CA ASN A 49 -1.86 -17.33 -3.84
C ASN A 49 -2.87 -16.65 -4.77
N ARG A 50 -4.15 -16.90 -4.50
CA ARG A 50 -5.27 -16.18 -5.08
C ARG A 50 -6.05 -15.50 -3.98
N ARG A 51 -6.42 -14.22 -4.19
CA ARG A 51 -7.20 -13.42 -3.25
C ARG A 51 -8.35 -12.72 -3.94
N ILE A 52 -9.33 -12.33 -3.16
CA ILE A 52 -10.44 -11.48 -3.57
C ILE A 52 -10.39 -10.20 -2.74
N ASP A 53 -10.64 -9.08 -3.40
CA ASP A 53 -10.92 -7.82 -2.72
C ASP A 53 -12.29 -7.31 -3.18
N ARG A 54 -13.14 -7.01 -2.20
CA ARG A 54 -14.53 -6.64 -2.42
C ARG A 54 -14.67 -5.13 -2.35
N PRO A 55 -15.58 -4.52 -3.15
CA PRO A 55 -15.89 -3.10 -3.02
C PRO A 55 -16.28 -2.77 -1.59
N GLN A 56 -15.88 -1.61 -1.12
CA GLN A 56 -16.40 -1.09 0.14
C GLN A 56 -17.87 -0.70 -0.02
N TYR A 57 -18.63 -0.69 1.07
CA TYR A 57 -20.04 -0.34 1.00
C TYR A 57 -20.27 1.10 0.55
N SER A 58 -19.36 2.01 0.90
CA SER A 58 -19.35 3.40 0.39
C SER A 58 -19.21 3.45 -1.13
N ASP A 59 -18.34 2.62 -1.71
CA ASP A 59 -18.13 2.57 -3.17
C ASP A 59 -19.35 2.05 -3.92
N LEU A 60 -20.18 1.23 -3.27
CA LEU A 60 -21.42 0.70 -3.83
C LEU A 60 -22.61 1.64 -3.65
N ASN A 61 -22.51 2.65 -2.80
CA ASN A 61 -23.61 3.53 -2.46
C ASN A 61 -23.83 4.61 -3.54
N PRO A 62 -24.96 4.60 -4.28
CA PRO A 62 -25.21 5.54 -5.38
C PRO A 62 -25.62 6.94 -4.93
N PHE A 63 -25.45 7.28 -3.66
CA PHE A 63 -25.71 8.63 -3.19
C PHE A 63 -24.56 9.57 -3.58
N ARG A 64 -24.94 10.80 -3.95
CA ARG A 64 -23.98 11.84 -4.28
C ARG A 64 -23.52 12.55 -3.02
N PHE A 65 -22.23 12.61 -2.89
CA PHE A 65 -21.57 13.41 -1.87
C PHE A 65 -20.92 14.62 -2.52
N TYR A 66 -21.56 15.79 -2.38
CA TYR A 66 -21.13 17.03 -3.00
C TYR A 66 -19.92 17.60 -2.26
N ARG A 67 -18.85 17.89 -3.00
CA ARG A 67 -17.68 18.61 -2.52
C ARG A 67 -17.87 20.11 -2.68
N ASP A 68 -18.48 20.49 -3.81
CA ASP A 68 -18.89 21.84 -4.17
C ASP A 68 -20.03 21.78 -5.21
N GLN A 69 -20.44 22.95 -5.75
CA GLN A 69 -21.52 23.03 -6.72
C GLN A 69 -21.21 22.37 -8.09
N TYR A 70 -19.94 22.09 -8.39
CA TYR A 70 -19.49 21.54 -9.66
C TYR A 70 -18.81 20.16 -9.50
N SER A 71 -18.69 19.65 -8.28
CA SER A 71 -18.07 18.36 -8.07
C SER A 71 -18.75 17.52 -7.00
N TYR A 72 -18.86 16.20 -7.27
CA TYR A 72 -19.37 15.24 -6.31
C TYR A 72 -18.75 13.86 -6.51
N ASP A 73 -18.72 13.10 -5.42
CA ASP A 73 -18.46 11.66 -5.44
C ASP A 73 -19.79 10.91 -5.56
N GLU A 74 -19.81 9.85 -6.35
CA GLU A 74 -20.96 8.95 -6.49
C GLU A 74 -20.45 7.51 -6.55
N GLY A 75 -20.94 6.67 -5.63
CA GLY A 75 -20.57 5.25 -5.65
C GLY A 75 -21.22 4.52 -6.82
N ASN A 76 -20.61 3.40 -7.18
CA ASN A 76 -21.06 2.56 -8.29
C ASN A 76 -21.59 1.21 -7.77
N PRO A 77 -22.92 1.01 -7.70
CA PRO A 77 -23.52 -0.23 -7.20
C PRO A 77 -23.21 -1.45 -8.07
N PHE A 78 -22.69 -1.24 -9.28
CA PHE A 78 -22.37 -2.33 -10.21
C PHE A 78 -20.92 -2.83 -10.08
N LEU A 79 -20.13 -2.26 -9.16
CA LEU A 79 -18.76 -2.73 -8.92
C LEU A 79 -18.72 -4.22 -8.61
N GLN A 80 -17.82 -4.92 -9.29
CA GLN A 80 -17.51 -6.31 -9.05
C GLN A 80 -16.30 -6.44 -8.16
N PRO A 81 -16.16 -7.50 -7.35
CA PRO A 81 -14.91 -7.82 -6.70
C PRO A 81 -13.78 -7.97 -7.71
N HIS A 82 -12.58 -7.62 -7.33
CA HIS A 82 -11.41 -7.96 -8.11
C HIS A 82 -10.68 -9.18 -7.52
N TYR A 83 -9.98 -9.89 -8.37
CA TYR A 83 -9.24 -11.10 -8.02
C TYR A 83 -7.77 -10.91 -8.34
N SER A 84 -6.91 -11.16 -7.37
CA SER A 84 -5.46 -11.15 -7.56
C SER A 84 -4.90 -12.57 -7.54
N ASN A 85 -4.06 -12.88 -8.52
CA ASN A 85 -3.27 -14.10 -8.58
C ASN A 85 -1.80 -13.68 -8.49
N THR A 86 -1.10 -14.16 -7.48
CA THR A 86 0.28 -13.78 -7.19
C THR A 86 1.19 -15.00 -7.20
N ILE A 87 2.34 -14.85 -7.85
CA ILE A 87 3.47 -15.76 -7.81
C ILE A 87 4.65 -14.97 -7.25
N GLU A 88 5.28 -15.48 -6.22
CA GLU A 88 6.43 -14.84 -5.58
C GLU A 88 7.54 -15.85 -5.38
N LEU A 89 8.74 -15.50 -5.83
CA LEU A 89 9.96 -16.25 -5.59
C LEU A 89 10.89 -15.38 -4.73
N THR A 90 11.21 -15.86 -3.52
CA THR A 90 12.09 -15.17 -2.58
C THR A 90 13.35 -16.00 -2.38
N HIS A 91 14.50 -15.32 -2.43
CA HIS A 91 15.81 -15.86 -2.06
C HIS A 91 16.34 -15.11 -0.86
N ILE A 92 16.72 -15.83 0.18
CA ILE A 92 17.29 -15.30 1.41
C ILE A 92 18.73 -15.79 1.52
N TYR A 93 19.66 -14.85 1.70
CA TYR A 93 21.08 -15.14 1.93
C TYR A 93 21.47 -14.71 3.35
N LYS A 94 21.82 -15.68 4.21
CA LYS A 94 22.29 -15.47 5.60
C LYS A 94 21.44 -14.51 6.42
N GLU A 95 20.16 -14.38 6.14
CA GLU A 95 19.28 -13.36 6.73
C GLU A 95 19.75 -11.90 6.53
N LEU A 96 20.83 -11.73 5.74
CA LEU A 96 21.42 -10.42 5.44
C LEU A 96 20.81 -9.77 4.21
N ILE A 97 20.48 -10.59 3.20
CA ILE A 97 19.97 -10.14 1.90
C ILE A 97 18.73 -10.97 1.57
N THR A 98 17.65 -10.28 1.29
CA THR A 98 16.44 -10.91 0.76
C THR A 98 16.13 -10.30 -0.61
N ASN A 99 15.93 -11.16 -1.60
CA ASN A 99 15.52 -10.81 -2.94
C ASN A 99 14.16 -11.46 -3.22
N SER A 100 13.17 -10.68 -3.64
CA SER A 100 11.85 -11.20 -3.98
C SER A 100 11.44 -10.73 -5.38
N PHE A 101 11.10 -11.69 -6.24
CA PHE A 101 10.49 -11.45 -7.54
C PHE A 101 9.02 -11.80 -7.44
N THR A 102 8.15 -10.84 -7.71
CA THR A 102 6.71 -11.01 -7.60
C THR A 102 6.03 -10.65 -8.91
N TYR A 103 5.19 -11.54 -9.40
CA TYR A 103 4.22 -11.26 -10.45
C TYR A 103 2.82 -11.32 -9.87
N THR A 104 2.06 -10.25 -10.04
CA THR A 104 0.65 -10.18 -9.64
C THR A 104 -0.21 -9.76 -10.82
N ARG A 105 -1.20 -10.59 -11.14
CA ARG A 105 -2.27 -10.25 -12.06
C ARG A 105 -3.55 -9.98 -11.28
N ILE A 106 -4.16 -8.82 -11.52
CA ILE A 106 -5.43 -8.44 -10.93
C ILE A 106 -6.45 -8.32 -12.05
N ASP A 107 -7.49 -9.14 -12.01
CA ASP A 107 -8.60 -9.09 -12.95
C ASP A 107 -9.75 -8.27 -12.32
N ASN A 108 -10.44 -7.46 -13.13
CA ASN A 108 -11.50 -6.54 -12.71
C ASN A 108 -11.03 -5.49 -11.67
N VAL A 109 -9.80 -4.98 -11.80
CA VAL A 109 -9.25 -4.03 -10.83
C VAL A 109 -10.18 -2.83 -10.64
N MET A 110 -10.52 -2.53 -9.39
CA MET A 110 -11.31 -1.36 -9.03
C MET A 110 -10.41 -0.13 -9.03
N LEU A 111 -10.73 0.84 -9.88
CA LEU A 111 -9.95 2.04 -10.03
C LEU A 111 -10.85 3.27 -9.87
N TYR A 112 -10.44 4.16 -8.98
CA TYR A 112 -11.04 5.49 -8.83
C TYR A 112 -10.66 6.37 -10.02
N TYR A 113 -11.64 7.03 -10.61
CA TYR A 113 -11.43 7.96 -11.71
C TYR A 113 -12.44 9.12 -11.67
N THR A 114 -12.12 10.18 -12.35
CA THR A 114 -12.98 11.33 -12.51
C THR A 114 -13.53 11.37 -13.94
N LYS A 115 -14.76 11.86 -14.09
CA LYS A 115 -15.42 12.13 -15.35
C LYS A 115 -15.92 13.57 -15.35
N GLN A 116 -15.57 14.34 -16.38
CA GLN A 116 -16.01 15.71 -16.55
C GLN A 116 -17.05 15.81 -17.65
N ASN A 117 -18.12 16.55 -17.40
CA ASN A 117 -19.12 16.91 -18.39
C ASN A 117 -18.94 18.38 -18.75
N ASP A 118 -18.51 18.64 -20.00
CA ASP A 118 -18.18 20.00 -20.44
C ASP A 118 -19.40 20.92 -20.60
N SER A 119 -20.59 20.36 -20.85
CA SER A 119 -21.80 21.14 -20.98
C SER A 119 -22.32 21.65 -19.63
N THR A 120 -22.26 20.80 -18.60
CA THR A 120 -22.73 21.16 -17.24
C THR A 120 -21.62 21.67 -16.35
N LYS A 121 -20.34 21.54 -16.78
CA LYS A 121 -19.13 21.83 -15.99
C LYS A 121 -19.01 20.97 -14.71
N ILE A 122 -19.74 19.87 -14.65
CA ILE A 122 -19.76 18.99 -13.47
C ILE A 122 -18.67 17.93 -13.61
N THR A 123 -17.90 17.74 -12.55
CA THR A 123 -16.94 16.65 -12.37
C THR A 123 -17.53 15.62 -11.41
N THR A 124 -17.66 14.39 -11.86
CA THR A 124 -18.09 13.25 -11.04
C THR A 124 -16.89 12.38 -10.75
N ALA A 125 -16.65 12.06 -9.50
CA ALA A 125 -15.66 11.09 -9.07
C ALA A 125 -16.35 9.77 -8.71
N THR A 126 -15.84 8.65 -9.21
CA THR A 126 -16.44 7.33 -8.99
C THR A 126 -15.39 6.22 -9.13
N THR A 127 -15.73 5.03 -8.71
CA THR A 127 -14.92 3.82 -8.91
C THR A 127 -15.53 2.96 -10.02
N LYS A 128 -14.67 2.40 -10.86
CA LYS A 128 -15.05 1.49 -11.95
C LYS A 128 -14.12 0.27 -11.96
N ASN A 129 -14.65 -0.88 -12.39
CA ASN A 129 -13.80 -2.03 -12.70
C ASN A 129 -13.10 -1.82 -14.04
N MET A 130 -11.78 -1.93 -14.03
CA MET A 130 -10.93 -1.98 -15.21
C MET A 130 -10.62 -3.43 -15.55
N LYS A 131 -10.26 -3.71 -16.81
CA LYS A 131 -10.12 -5.08 -17.31
C LYS A 131 -9.10 -5.87 -16.53
N LEU A 132 -7.87 -5.36 -16.43
CA LEU A 132 -6.79 -6.03 -15.69
C LEU A 132 -5.63 -5.08 -15.36
N THR A 133 -4.84 -5.51 -14.38
CA THR A 133 -3.52 -4.94 -14.10
C THR A 133 -2.51 -6.08 -13.98
N ASN A 134 -1.37 -5.95 -14.63
CA ASN A 134 -0.21 -6.80 -14.42
C ASN A 134 0.86 -5.99 -13.67
N ASN A 135 1.38 -6.56 -12.60
CA ASN A 135 2.48 -5.96 -11.83
C ASN A 135 3.63 -6.94 -11.73
N TYR A 136 4.79 -6.54 -12.21
CA TYR A 136 6.06 -7.24 -12.06
C TYR A 136 6.91 -6.44 -11.10
N SER A 137 7.30 -7.01 -9.97
CA SER A 137 8.10 -6.32 -8.98
C SER A 137 9.31 -7.13 -8.55
N TYR A 138 10.36 -6.40 -8.22
CA TYR A 138 11.56 -6.91 -7.59
C TYR A 138 11.81 -6.11 -6.32
N ALA A 139 11.85 -6.80 -5.18
CA ALA A 139 12.19 -6.21 -3.90
C ALA A 139 13.55 -6.71 -3.45
N LEU A 140 14.40 -5.77 -3.02
CA LEU A 140 15.70 -6.02 -2.42
C LEU A 140 15.70 -5.49 -1.00
N PHE A 141 16.00 -6.34 -0.04
CA PHE A 141 16.22 -5.97 1.34
C PHE A 141 17.63 -6.38 1.76
N ILE A 142 18.35 -5.47 2.39
CA ILE A 142 19.70 -5.69 2.92
C ILE A 142 19.75 -5.17 4.35
N GLN A 143 20.20 -6.00 5.27
CA GLN A 143 20.51 -5.58 6.64
C GLN A 143 21.88 -6.09 7.02
N HIS A 144 22.80 -5.16 7.33
CA HIS A 144 24.19 -5.52 7.62
C HIS A 144 24.85 -4.53 8.56
N SER A 145 25.71 -5.06 9.46
CA SER A 145 26.60 -4.26 10.28
C SER A 145 27.91 -4.05 9.52
N LEU A 146 28.08 -2.87 8.92
CA LEU A 146 29.29 -2.51 8.17
C LEU A 146 30.50 -2.38 9.11
N LYS A 147 30.25 -1.90 10.34
CA LYS A 147 31.22 -1.76 11.44
C LYS A 147 30.49 -2.03 12.76
N PRO A 148 31.21 -2.32 13.85
CA PRO A 148 30.57 -2.51 15.16
C PRO A 148 29.74 -1.31 15.65
N TRP A 149 29.94 -0.14 15.07
CA TRP A 149 29.26 1.10 15.40
C TRP A 149 28.35 1.61 14.27
N TRP A 150 28.22 0.87 13.14
CA TRP A 150 27.45 1.30 11.97
C TRP A 150 26.66 0.16 11.35
N ASP A 151 25.35 0.19 11.55
CA ASP A 151 24.39 -0.71 10.93
C ASP A 151 23.69 -0.01 9.77
N ILE A 152 23.47 -0.75 8.69
CA ILE A 152 22.74 -0.30 7.51
C ILE A 152 21.55 -1.23 7.26
N THR A 153 20.39 -0.62 7.01
CA THR A 153 19.24 -1.30 6.45
C THR A 153 18.83 -0.60 5.16
N ALA A 154 18.86 -1.32 4.07
CA ALA A 154 18.45 -0.82 2.76
C ALA A 154 17.27 -1.65 2.24
N ASN A 155 16.27 -0.97 1.71
CA ASN A 155 15.14 -1.59 1.04
C ASN A 155 14.88 -0.86 -0.27
N SER A 156 14.59 -1.59 -1.33
CA SER A 156 14.16 -1.00 -2.59
C SER A 156 13.17 -1.91 -3.28
N VAL A 157 12.08 -1.32 -3.76
CA VAL A 157 11.10 -2.01 -4.60
C VAL A 157 11.14 -1.38 -5.98
N PHE A 158 11.33 -2.20 -7.00
CA PHE A 158 11.23 -1.84 -8.41
C PHE A 158 9.95 -2.48 -8.94
N SER A 159 9.11 -1.72 -9.61
CA SER A 159 7.84 -2.21 -10.15
C SER A 159 7.64 -1.77 -11.59
N TYR A 160 7.20 -2.69 -12.43
CA TYR A 160 6.66 -2.40 -13.75
C TYR A 160 5.20 -2.80 -13.75
N ILE A 161 4.33 -1.81 -13.91
CA ILE A 161 2.88 -1.99 -13.83
C ILE A 161 2.28 -1.69 -15.21
N GLU A 162 1.38 -2.56 -15.66
CA GLU A 162 0.56 -2.38 -16.84
C GLU A 162 -0.91 -2.34 -16.42
N PHE A 163 -1.60 -1.26 -16.78
CA PHE A 163 -3.06 -1.13 -16.64
C PHE A 163 -3.72 -1.25 -18.01
N VAL A 164 -4.76 -2.06 -18.11
CA VAL A 164 -5.58 -2.23 -19.31
C VAL A 164 -7.04 -2.08 -18.94
N GLY A 165 -7.75 -1.25 -19.66
CA GLY A 165 -9.18 -1.03 -19.40
C GLY A 165 -9.83 -0.13 -20.42
N ASP A 166 -10.96 0.43 -20.05
CA ASP A 166 -11.67 1.46 -20.78
C ASP A 166 -12.17 2.55 -19.82
N VAL A 167 -12.14 3.78 -20.26
CA VAL A 167 -12.78 4.92 -19.59
C VAL A 167 -13.71 5.57 -20.61
N ASN A 168 -14.98 5.76 -20.26
CA ASN A 168 -16.01 6.28 -21.16
C ASN A 168 -16.10 5.51 -22.50
N SER A 169 -15.88 4.17 -22.46
CA SER A 169 -15.81 3.30 -23.66
C SER A 169 -14.60 3.56 -24.57
N ILE A 170 -13.62 4.34 -24.12
CA ILE A 170 -12.36 4.55 -24.82
C ILE A 170 -11.34 3.58 -24.24
N PRO A 171 -10.82 2.63 -25.02
CA PRO A 171 -9.77 1.73 -24.55
C PRO A 171 -8.52 2.49 -24.16
N PHE A 172 -7.92 2.14 -23.03
CA PHE A 172 -6.61 2.64 -22.67
C PHE A 172 -5.70 1.53 -22.19
N LYS A 173 -4.43 1.71 -22.43
CA LYS A 173 -3.35 0.92 -21.89
C LYS A 173 -2.27 1.87 -21.41
N THR A 174 -1.91 1.77 -20.14
CA THR A 174 -0.81 2.55 -19.59
C THR A 174 0.18 1.64 -18.91
N THR A 175 1.46 2.00 -18.99
CA THR A 175 2.55 1.30 -18.33
C THR A 175 3.36 2.29 -17.51
N ALA A 176 3.89 1.85 -16.39
CA ALA A 176 4.77 2.66 -15.57
C ALA A 176 5.86 1.79 -14.95
N PHE A 177 7.09 2.28 -15.00
CA PHE A 177 8.18 1.80 -14.18
C PHE A 177 8.34 2.73 -12.98
N SER A 178 8.48 2.16 -11.80
CA SER A 178 8.70 2.92 -10.58
C SER A 178 9.70 2.21 -9.68
N TYR A 179 10.34 2.98 -8.81
CA TYR A 179 11.23 2.45 -7.78
C TYR A 179 11.14 3.29 -6.50
N ALA A 180 11.30 2.61 -5.36
CA ALA A 180 11.12 3.21 -4.05
C ALA A 180 12.25 2.74 -3.09
N PRO A 181 13.47 3.30 -3.20
CA PRO A 181 14.54 3.00 -2.26
C PRO A 181 14.33 3.69 -0.94
N SER A 182 14.68 2.98 0.14
CA SER A 182 14.85 3.53 1.48
C SER A 182 16.15 3.04 2.08
N LEU A 183 16.79 3.91 2.85
CA LEU A 183 18.06 3.65 3.50
C LEU A 183 17.99 4.15 4.94
N ILE A 184 18.28 3.26 5.87
CA ILE A 184 18.42 3.57 7.29
C ILE A 184 19.85 3.32 7.69
N ASN A 185 20.53 4.34 8.18
CA ASN A 185 21.84 4.24 8.79
C ASN A 185 21.70 4.43 10.30
N THR A 186 22.14 3.45 11.07
CA THR A 186 22.15 3.52 12.54
C THR A 186 23.59 3.54 13.02
N PHE A 187 23.96 4.63 13.66
CA PHE A 187 25.27 4.80 14.26
C PHE A 187 25.18 4.58 15.77
N ILE A 188 25.95 3.62 16.27
CA ILE A 188 26.02 3.27 17.69
C ILE A 188 27.13 4.09 18.33
N ALA A 189 26.74 5.06 19.13
CA ALA A 189 27.68 5.94 19.85
C ALA A 189 27.85 5.45 21.31
N PRO A 190 28.92 5.91 22.01
CA PRO A 190 29.15 5.58 23.41
C PRO A 190 27.93 5.93 24.31
N LYS A 191 27.91 5.32 25.51
CA LYS A 191 26.89 5.56 26.55
C LYS A 191 25.45 5.21 26.09
N ASN A 192 25.27 4.09 25.35
CA ASN A 192 23.99 3.58 24.86
C ASN A 192 23.21 4.61 24.04
N THR A 193 23.89 5.36 23.21
CA THR A 193 23.30 6.33 22.30
C THR A 193 23.28 5.77 20.89
N LYS A 194 22.14 5.91 20.17
CA LYS A 194 22.02 5.59 18.75
C LYS A 194 21.60 6.84 17.99
N ILE A 195 22.21 7.04 16.84
CA ILE A 195 21.82 8.10 15.89
C ILE A 195 21.35 7.39 14.63
N GLU A 196 20.16 7.74 14.15
CA GLU A 196 19.57 7.16 12.96
C GLU A 196 19.36 8.25 11.93
N VAL A 197 19.78 7.96 10.70
CA VAL A 197 19.50 8.78 9.52
C VAL A 197 18.72 7.92 8.54
N THR A 198 17.49 8.32 8.27
CA THR A 198 16.61 7.64 7.32
C THR A 198 16.45 8.50 6.08
N ALA A 199 16.70 7.91 4.91
CA ALA A 199 16.41 8.52 3.61
C ALA A 199 15.44 7.62 2.85
N LEU A 200 14.41 8.23 2.24
CA LEU A 200 13.49 7.54 1.36
C LEU A 200 13.23 8.35 0.10
N TYR A 201 13.00 7.66 -0.97
CA TYR A 201 12.65 8.23 -2.26
C TYR A 201 11.56 7.36 -2.90
N ASN A 202 10.58 8.01 -3.50
CA ASN A 202 9.60 7.35 -4.36
C ASN A 202 9.70 8.02 -5.74
N SER A 203 9.97 7.24 -6.77
CA SER A 203 9.98 7.75 -8.15
C SER A 203 8.58 8.18 -8.58
N ALA A 204 8.49 8.90 -9.67
CA ALA A 204 7.22 9.12 -10.33
C ALA A 204 6.61 7.76 -10.76
N GLN A 205 5.27 7.66 -10.72
CA GLN A 205 4.54 6.46 -11.13
C GLN A 205 3.14 6.81 -11.64
N ASN A 206 2.57 5.92 -12.44
CA ASN A 206 1.19 6.03 -12.89
C ASN A 206 0.33 4.99 -12.18
N ILE A 207 -0.84 5.40 -11.68
CA ILE A 207 -1.88 4.53 -11.14
C ILE A 207 -3.13 4.76 -12.01
N GLY A 208 -3.33 3.90 -13.01
CA GLY A 208 -4.34 4.12 -14.02
C GLY A 208 -4.10 5.43 -14.77
N LEU A 209 -5.00 6.39 -14.65
CA LEU A 209 -4.91 7.71 -15.28
C LEU A 209 -4.17 8.75 -14.43
N ILE A 210 -3.95 8.47 -13.16
CA ILE A 210 -3.33 9.40 -12.22
C ILE A 210 -1.81 9.25 -12.28
N GLN A 211 -1.12 10.36 -12.53
CA GLN A 211 0.33 10.46 -12.49
C GLN A 211 0.77 11.02 -11.14
N LEU A 212 1.52 10.25 -10.39
CA LEU A 212 2.17 10.68 -9.16
C LEU A 212 3.58 11.18 -9.49
N LYS A 213 3.94 12.34 -9.00
CA LYS A 213 5.31 12.86 -9.14
C LYS A 213 6.23 12.26 -8.07
N SER A 214 7.53 12.27 -8.35
CA SER A 214 8.51 11.80 -7.38
C SER A 214 8.52 12.65 -6.11
N ARG A 215 8.85 12.00 -4.99
CA ARG A 215 8.98 12.65 -3.67
C ARG A 215 10.05 11.94 -2.84
N TRP A 216 10.67 12.65 -1.94
CA TRP A 216 11.71 12.12 -1.07
C TRP A 216 11.66 12.75 0.31
N MET A 217 12.33 12.12 1.27
CA MET A 217 12.37 12.60 2.64
C MET A 217 13.68 12.13 3.30
N ILE A 218 14.27 12.99 4.12
CA ILE A 218 15.35 12.64 5.05
C ILE A 218 14.89 12.95 6.46
N SER A 219 15.07 12.00 7.37
CA SER A 219 14.74 12.12 8.79
C SER A 219 15.96 11.79 9.63
N LEU A 220 16.05 12.39 10.80
CA LEU A 220 17.11 12.19 11.79
C LEU A 220 16.48 11.84 13.13
N ALA A 221 17.03 10.84 13.83
CA ALA A 221 16.61 10.52 15.19
C ALA A 221 17.84 10.25 16.08
N ILE A 222 17.71 10.61 17.35
CA ILE A 222 18.67 10.27 18.39
C ILE A 222 17.92 9.55 19.49
N LYS A 223 18.37 8.34 19.82
CA LYS A 223 17.83 7.54 20.90
C LYS A 223 18.92 7.31 21.95
N LYS A 224 18.57 7.45 23.21
CA LYS A 224 19.46 7.14 24.34
C LYS A 224 18.74 6.29 25.37
N THR A 225 19.42 5.22 25.78
CA THR A 225 18.93 4.29 26.79
C THR A 225 19.57 4.54 28.13
N PHE A 226 18.78 4.68 29.17
CA PHE A 226 19.17 4.95 30.56
C PHE A 226 18.73 3.80 31.48
N LEU A 227 19.07 3.91 32.76
CA LEU A 227 18.61 3.01 33.84
C LEU A 227 18.83 1.54 33.52
N LYS A 228 20.05 1.19 33.02
CA LYS A 228 20.45 -0.18 32.65
C LYS A 228 19.47 -0.86 31.65
N GLY A 229 18.90 -0.08 30.73
CA GLY A 229 18.00 -0.59 29.70
C GLY A 229 16.49 -0.39 29.98
N ASN A 230 16.13 0.18 31.12
CA ASN A 230 14.73 0.33 31.49
C ASN A 230 14.09 1.64 30.99
N LEU A 231 14.85 2.65 30.63
CA LEU A 231 14.35 3.94 30.16
C LEU A 231 14.94 4.27 28.80
N ASP A 232 14.11 4.35 27.79
CA ASP A 232 14.46 4.80 26.45
C ASP A 232 13.90 6.20 26.22
N CYS A 233 14.77 7.15 25.89
CA CYS A 233 14.41 8.48 25.44
C CYS A 233 14.84 8.67 24.00
N SER A 234 13.97 9.19 23.16
CA SER A 234 14.32 9.55 21.79
C SER A 234 13.74 10.90 21.39
N ILE A 235 14.48 11.57 20.52
CA ILE A 235 14.05 12.75 19.80
C ILE A 235 14.28 12.51 18.31
N GLY A 236 13.29 12.77 17.50
CA GLY A 236 13.35 12.64 16.04
C GLY A 236 12.87 13.90 15.34
N LEU A 237 13.47 14.20 14.20
CA LEU A 237 13.05 15.23 13.27
C LEU A 237 12.71 14.56 11.93
N ASN A 238 11.45 14.48 11.64
CA ASN A 238 10.96 13.92 10.38
C ASN A 238 10.99 14.99 9.28
N ASP A 239 11.24 14.55 8.06
CA ASP A 239 11.26 15.37 6.84
C ASP A 239 12.03 16.69 7.03
N LEU A 240 13.32 16.55 7.31
CA LEU A 240 14.26 17.64 7.60
C LEU A 240 14.15 18.79 6.59
N PHE A 241 13.93 18.46 5.30
CA PHE A 241 13.90 19.41 4.19
C PHE A 241 12.49 19.83 3.77
N TYR A 242 11.43 19.28 4.39
CA TYR A 242 10.03 19.48 4.01
C TYR A 242 9.77 19.14 2.54
N SER A 243 10.35 18.06 2.08
CA SER A 243 10.39 17.67 0.67
C SER A 243 9.36 16.60 0.28
N TYR A 244 8.68 16.01 1.26
CA TYR A 244 7.71 14.94 1.03
C TYR A 244 6.33 15.50 0.63
N VAL A 245 6.29 16.22 -0.49
CA VAL A 245 5.10 16.85 -1.05
C VAL A 245 4.41 15.91 -2.02
N GLY A 246 3.13 15.64 -1.78
CA GLY A 246 2.28 14.89 -2.71
C GLY A 246 1.88 15.76 -3.91
N ARG A 247 2.30 15.36 -5.12
CA ARG A 247 1.89 16.02 -6.37
C ARG A 247 1.32 14.99 -7.31
N THR A 248 0.12 15.25 -7.81
CA THR A 248 -0.59 14.39 -8.75
C THR A 248 -1.04 15.19 -9.94
N SER A 249 -1.18 14.53 -11.08
CA SER A 249 -1.76 15.12 -12.28
C SER A 249 -2.57 14.07 -13.03
N VAL A 250 -3.57 14.55 -13.75
CA VAL A 250 -4.30 13.78 -14.75
C VAL A 250 -4.28 14.57 -16.04
N ASN A 251 -3.96 13.89 -17.12
CA ASN A 251 -4.07 14.42 -18.47
C ASN A 251 -4.66 13.31 -19.35
N PHE A 252 -5.98 13.32 -19.48
CA PHE A 252 -6.71 12.32 -20.24
C PHE A 252 -8.02 12.91 -20.78
N GLU A 253 -8.23 12.86 -22.09
CA GLU A 253 -9.38 13.45 -22.79
C GLU A 253 -9.56 14.94 -22.46
N ASN A 254 -10.73 15.32 -21.95
CA ASN A 254 -11.07 16.68 -21.56
C ASN A 254 -10.62 17.05 -20.15
N GLN A 255 -9.88 16.17 -19.47
CA GLN A 255 -9.37 16.39 -18.11
C GLN A 255 -7.89 16.76 -18.18
N ASN A 256 -7.56 17.92 -17.65
CA ASN A 256 -6.18 18.35 -17.44
C ASN A 256 -6.11 19.12 -16.12
N TRP A 257 -5.67 18.44 -15.07
CA TRP A 257 -5.57 19.05 -13.74
C TRP A 257 -4.30 18.61 -13.01
N ASN A 258 -3.83 19.47 -12.14
CA ASN A 258 -2.73 19.23 -11.23
C ASN A 258 -3.21 19.46 -9.80
N PHE A 259 -2.81 18.58 -8.91
CA PHE A 259 -3.09 18.69 -7.49
C PHE A 259 -1.80 18.58 -6.69
N SER A 260 -1.61 19.46 -5.72
CA SER A 260 -0.50 19.44 -4.79
C SER A 260 -1.04 19.45 -3.37
N ALA A 261 -0.64 18.48 -2.57
CA ALA A 261 -0.99 18.39 -1.17
C ALA A 261 0.28 18.39 -0.33
N THR A 262 0.38 19.37 0.55
CA THR A 262 1.35 19.37 1.64
C THR A 262 0.67 18.86 2.89
N THR A 263 1.23 17.80 3.46
CA THR A 263 0.84 17.33 4.78
C THR A 263 1.89 17.77 5.79
N ASP A 264 1.53 17.84 7.04
CA ASP A 264 2.46 18.21 8.11
C ASP A 264 3.44 17.05 8.38
N THR A 265 4.40 16.89 7.47
CA THR A 265 5.44 15.84 7.54
C THR A 265 6.63 16.27 8.36
N ARG A 266 6.95 17.58 8.38
CA ARG A 266 8.05 18.13 9.18
C ARG A 266 7.61 18.31 10.62
N ARG A 267 8.02 17.39 11.47
CA ARG A 267 7.66 17.41 12.89
C ARG A 267 8.78 16.87 13.77
N ILE A 268 8.84 17.42 14.97
CA ILE A 268 9.69 16.89 16.04
C ILE A 268 8.85 15.86 16.81
N VAL A 269 9.42 14.70 17.03
CA VAL A 269 8.79 13.62 17.81
C VAL A 269 9.68 13.33 19.01
N VAL A 270 9.13 13.44 20.21
CA VAL A 270 9.81 13.05 21.45
C VAL A 270 9.09 11.81 22.01
N SER A 271 9.87 10.79 22.33
CA SER A 271 9.34 9.56 22.91
C SER A 271 10.13 9.19 24.17
N ILE A 272 9.42 8.81 25.20
CA ILE A 272 9.95 8.33 26.46
C ILE A 272 9.26 7.03 26.79
N ASN A 273 10.02 5.92 26.82
CA ASN A 273 9.53 4.59 27.16
C ASN A 273 10.20 4.07 28.42
N TYR A 274 9.44 3.80 29.44
CA TYR A 274 9.92 3.21 30.67
C TYR A 274 9.34 1.81 30.89
N ASN A 275 10.22 0.83 30.90
CA ASN A 275 9.87 -0.59 31.12
C ASN A 275 9.91 -0.91 32.62
N PHE A 276 8.77 -1.18 33.21
CA PHE A 276 8.65 -1.61 34.60
C PHE A 276 7.98 -2.98 34.70
N GLY A 277 8.43 -3.79 35.63
CA GLY A 277 7.90 -5.14 35.86
C GLY A 277 8.58 -6.24 35.05
N LYS A 278 8.30 -7.51 35.43
CA LYS A 278 8.82 -8.73 34.80
C LYS A 278 7.70 -9.57 34.16
N ILE A 279 6.69 -8.93 33.59
CA ILE A 279 5.54 -9.65 33.03
C ILE A 279 5.91 -10.20 31.65
N LYS A 280 5.91 -11.53 31.51
CA LYS A 280 5.88 -12.18 30.20
C LYS A 280 4.44 -12.17 29.71
N ILE A 281 4.13 -11.32 28.73
CA ILE A 281 2.84 -11.33 28.04
C ILE A 281 2.88 -12.43 26.98
N THR A 282 2.08 -13.47 27.17
CA THR A 282 1.81 -14.44 26.11
C THR A 282 0.79 -13.81 25.18
N ALA A 283 1.17 -13.55 23.93
CA ALA A 283 0.25 -13.01 22.93
C ALA A 283 -0.92 -13.99 22.74
N ARG A 284 -2.15 -13.49 22.88
CA ARG A 284 -3.36 -14.24 22.57
C ARG A 284 -3.68 -13.99 21.09
N GLU A 285 -3.66 -15.04 20.29
CA GLU A 285 -4.15 -14.95 18.90
C GLU A 285 -5.65 -14.63 18.93
N THR A 286 -6.04 -13.49 18.43
CA THR A 286 -7.42 -13.13 18.18
C THR A 286 -7.72 -13.33 16.70
N ASN A 287 -8.54 -14.33 16.39
CA ASN A 287 -9.16 -14.45 15.07
C ASN A 287 -10.20 -13.34 14.95
N SER A 288 -9.83 -12.20 14.37
CA SER A 288 -10.76 -11.11 14.15
C SER A 288 -11.14 -11.01 12.68
N ASN A 289 -12.43 -10.81 12.41
CA ASN A 289 -12.95 -10.42 11.09
C ASN A 289 -12.66 -8.92 10.84
N GLU A 290 -11.42 -8.48 11.01
CA GLU A 290 -11.04 -7.06 10.89
C GLU A 290 -11.35 -6.49 9.51
N GLN A 291 -11.09 -7.25 8.44
CA GLN A 291 -11.41 -6.84 7.08
C GLN A 291 -12.89 -6.52 6.86
N GLU A 292 -13.81 -7.23 7.53
CA GLU A 292 -15.24 -6.97 7.39
C GLU A 292 -15.68 -5.78 8.24
N LYS A 293 -15.04 -5.55 9.38
CA LYS A 293 -15.26 -4.35 10.21
C LYS A 293 -14.76 -3.08 9.51
N ASP A 294 -13.60 -3.13 8.87
CA ASP A 294 -13.04 -1.98 8.14
C ASP A 294 -13.93 -1.55 6.96
N ARG A 295 -14.63 -2.49 6.32
CA ARG A 295 -15.60 -2.20 5.25
C ARG A 295 -16.85 -1.45 5.73
N LEU A 296 -17.16 -1.49 7.03
CA LEU A 296 -18.31 -0.79 7.63
C LEU A 296 -17.97 0.61 8.12
N ASN A 297 -16.69 0.91 8.37
CA ASN A 297 -16.24 2.14 9.03
C ASN A 297 -15.80 3.25 8.05
N HIS A 298 -16.02 3.06 6.75
CA HIS A 298 -15.68 4.02 5.68
C HIS A 298 -16.90 4.49 4.90
#